data_801457168934ec435c0a678fba8d9f5c
#
_entry.id   801457168934ec435c0a678fba8d9f5c
#
_cell.length_a   1.000
_cell.length_b   1.000
_cell.length_c   1.000
_cell.angle_alpha   90.00
_cell.angle_beta   90.00
_cell.angle_gamma   90.00
#
_symmetry.space_group_name_H-M   'P 1'
#
loop_
_entity.id
_entity.type
_entity.pdbx_description
1 polymer ?
#
loop_
_entity_poly.entity_id
_entity_poly.type
_entity_poly.pdbx_seq_one_letter_code
_entity_poly.pdbx_strand_id
1 'polypeptide(L)'
;MAQQQEIEFWVKPQGEVLRQYMELRDRVTMIMGPIGSGKTYCSAMRVFDQMCEQTPNANGVRKSRWAAVRNTYTDLKNTTIKDWCDLYHNEEVILGRLVMDSPPTHYLDFDLEDGTRVLAELVFFALDRPDSVRKLRGFQATGFWLNEVKELSKPIVDMCDGRHGRYPSNAEVSDYWHGMIGDTNAPDDDHWYYKLAEETKPEGWTFLRQPGGVTEEVIGKGEAAYSIWRPNPEAENLNNLPDGYYIRMIQGKDDDWIRVNLANDYGTIVTGKPIYRGSYKDPIHVARNPTLPIKSHGKLLLGFDFGRTPACIVGQLTVQHKLRVLKEYISEDMGIRKFMKELIPQLRKDFPAYTKAEMEGYCDPSGWAKSGNDENSPIELINREFKIRAYSTSSNKPEHRWEAVRFFLNGDIDGAPAFELSPVCKVIRKGFISGYHFRRLKVSGDERYHSEADKNRYSHPHDALQYLAQGAQGEIDYERTDQLYQTTAQTRAADSKAGY
;
A
#
# COMPACT_ATOMS: atom_id res chain seq x y z
N MET A 1 -40.13 -28.89 -29.57
CA MET A 1 -40.17 -27.56 -28.94
C MET A 1 -39.38 -27.70 -27.65
N ALA A 2 -38.16 -27.20 -27.64
CA ALA A 2 -37.37 -27.12 -26.43
C ALA A 2 -38.02 -26.06 -25.53
N GLN A 3 -38.36 -26.41 -24.30
CA GLN A 3 -38.77 -25.43 -23.31
C GLN A 3 -37.61 -24.45 -23.13
N GLN A 4 -37.86 -23.18 -23.43
CA GLN A 4 -36.96 -22.09 -22.98
C GLN A 4 -36.96 -22.15 -21.46
N GLN A 5 -35.84 -22.54 -20.89
CA GLN A 5 -35.58 -22.42 -19.45
C GLN A 5 -35.27 -20.94 -19.20
N GLU A 6 -36.19 -20.28 -18.48
CA GLU A 6 -35.92 -18.94 -17.94
C GLU A 6 -34.88 -19.10 -16.81
N ILE A 7 -33.69 -18.56 -17.05
CA ILE A 7 -32.62 -18.66 -16.05
C ILE A 7 -32.74 -17.45 -15.14
N GLU A 8 -33.30 -17.66 -13.95
CA GLU A 8 -33.36 -16.65 -12.91
C GLU A 8 -32.12 -16.73 -12.03
N PHE A 9 -31.27 -15.70 -12.05
CA PHE A 9 -30.08 -15.65 -11.21
C PHE A 9 -30.46 -15.24 -9.77
N TRP A 10 -30.27 -16.14 -8.82
CA TRP A 10 -30.56 -15.93 -7.41
C TRP A 10 -29.52 -15.07 -6.68
N VAL A 11 -28.32 -14.92 -7.24
CA VAL A 11 -27.25 -14.14 -6.66
C VAL A 11 -27.25 -12.73 -7.23
N LYS A 12 -27.67 -11.76 -6.42
CA LYS A 12 -27.61 -10.33 -6.79
C LYS A 12 -26.42 -9.67 -6.10
N PRO A 13 -25.57 -8.91 -6.84
CA PRO A 13 -24.53 -8.11 -6.23
C PRO A 13 -25.11 -7.16 -5.19
N GLN A 14 -24.62 -7.25 -3.94
CA GLN A 14 -25.13 -6.42 -2.86
C GLN A 14 -24.02 -5.52 -2.33
N GLY A 15 -24.07 -4.28 -2.71
CA GLY A 15 -23.12 -3.24 -2.36
C GLY A 15 -22.91 -2.26 -3.50
N GLU A 16 -22.49 -1.07 -3.16
CA GLU A 16 -22.27 0.01 -4.12
C GLU A 16 -21.09 -0.28 -5.04
N VAL A 17 -19.98 -0.76 -4.47
CA VAL A 17 -18.75 -1.06 -5.23
C VAL A 17 -18.95 -2.27 -6.12
N LEU A 18 -19.69 -3.30 -5.67
CA LEU A 18 -20.06 -4.44 -6.51
C LEU A 18 -20.95 -4.03 -7.69
N ARG A 19 -21.94 -3.16 -7.47
CA ARG A 19 -22.79 -2.63 -8.56
C ARG A 19 -21.96 -1.83 -9.57
N GLN A 20 -21.13 -0.92 -9.06
CA GLN A 20 -20.22 -0.14 -9.91
C GLN A 20 -19.29 -1.06 -10.71
N TYR A 21 -18.75 -2.13 -10.10
CA TYR A 21 -17.92 -3.12 -10.77
C TYR A 21 -18.66 -3.83 -11.91
N MET A 22 -19.92 -4.15 -11.73
CA MET A 22 -20.76 -4.77 -12.78
C MET A 22 -21.07 -3.82 -13.95
N GLU A 23 -21.23 -2.52 -13.67
CA GLU A 23 -21.65 -1.51 -14.66
C GLU A 23 -20.50 -0.92 -15.46
N LEU A 24 -19.28 -0.85 -14.89
CA LEU A 24 -18.13 -0.24 -15.57
C LEU A 24 -17.71 -1.01 -16.82
N ARG A 25 -17.35 -0.27 -17.86
CA ARG A 25 -16.92 -0.81 -19.16
C ARG A 25 -15.53 -0.32 -19.56
N ASP A 26 -14.72 0.12 -18.57
CA ASP A 26 -13.33 0.48 -18.79
C ASP A 26 -12.53 -0.72 -19.34
N ARG A 27 -11.47 -0.43 -20.06
CA ARG A 27 -10.59 -1.45 -20.67
C ARG A 27 -10.05 -2.42 -19.63
N VAL A 28 -9.68 -1.93 -18.45
CA VAL A 28 -9.23 -2.74 -17.33
C VAL A 28 -9.97 -2.32 -16.06
N THR A 29 -10.70 -3.25 -15.47
CA THR A 29 -11.36 -3.01 -14.18
C THR A 29 -10.95 -4.08 -13.18
N MET A 30 -10.36 -3.65 -12.07
CA MET A 30 -9.93 -4.51 -10.97
C MET A 30 -10.73 -4.19 -9.70
N ILE A 31 -11.16 -5.21 -8.97
CA ILE A 31 -11.83 -5.06 -7.69
C ILE A 31 -11.02 -5.72 -6.58
N MET A 32 -10.77 -4.99 -5.50
CA MET A 32 -10.15 -5.47 -4.28
C MET A 32 -11.16 -5.49 -3.15
N GLY A 33 -11.27 -6.60 -2.43
CA GLY A 33 -12.24 -6.75 -1.34
C GLY A 33 -11.85 -7.82 -0.34
N PRO A 34 -12.48 -7.80 0.86
CA PRO A 34 -12.22 -8.79 1.91
C PRO A 34 -12.72 -10.19 1.51
N ILE A 35 -12.37 -11.19 2.31
CA ILE A 35 -12.94 -12.53 2.19
C ILE A 35 -14.47 -12.45 2.41
N GLY A 36 -15.25 -13.17 1.58
CA GLY A 36 -16.71 -13.20 1.68
C GLY A 36 -17.42 -12.01 0.99
N SER A 37 -16.71 -11.07 0.37
CA SER A 37 -17.30 -9.86 -0.20
C SER A 37 -18.05 -10.05 -1.54
N GLY A 38 -18.12 -11.26 -2.09
CA GLY A 38 -18.85 -11.55 -3.34
C GLY A 38 -18.12 -11.22 -4.64
N LYS A 39 -16.89 -10.68 -4.59
CA LYS A 39 -16.13 -10.21 -5.76
C LYS A 39 -15.94 -11.28 -6.86
N THR A 40 -15.62 -12.53 -6.50
CA THR A 40 -15.38 -13.61 -7.48
C THR A 40 -16.66 -14.00 -8.23
N TYR A 41 -17.80 -14.12 -7.53
CA TYR A 41 -19.09 -14.35 -8.16
C TYR A 41 -19.47 -13.19 -9.10
N CYS A 42 -19.29 -11.94 -8.65
CA CYS A 42 -19.52 -10.78 -9.51
C CYS A 42 -18.60 -10.75 -10.74
N SER A 43 -17.34 -11.19 -10.60
CA SER A 43 -16.46 -11.31 -11.78
C SER A 43 -16.97 -12.35 -12.77
N ALA A 44 -17.40 -13.51 -12.30
CA ALA A 44 -18.00 -14.54 -13.15
C ALA A 44 -19.27 -14.05 -13.84
N MET A 45 -20.16 -13.37 -13.11
CA MET A 45 -21.39 -12.77 -13.69
C MET A 45 -21.05 -11.72 -14.73
N ARG A 46 -20.10 -10.83 -14.44
CA ARG A 46 -19.67 -9.78 -15.36
C ARG A 46 -19.06 -10.36 -16.65
N VAL A 47 -18.30 -11.45 -16.58
CA VAL A 47 -17.81 -12.16 -17.77
C VAL A 47 -18.97 -12.61 -18.63
N PHE A 48 -19.97 -13.23 -18.01
CA PHE A 48 -21.17 -13.71 -18.71
C PHE A 48 -21.98 -12.56 -19.33
N ASP A 49 -22.23 -11.48 -18.57
CA ASP A 49 -22.92 -10.29 -19.10
C ASP A 49 -22.18 -9.70 -20.29
N GLN A 50 -20.83 -9.60 -20.19
CA GLN A 50 -20.03 -9.12 -21.31
C GLN A 50 -20.07 -10.04 -22.53
N MET A 51 -20.28 -11.35 -22.38
CA MET A 51 -20.51 -12.26 -23.49
C MET A 51 -21.85 -11.98 -24.15
N CYS A 52 -22.88 -11.70 -23.35
CA CYS A 52 -24.25 -11.39 -23.85
C CYS A 52 -24.35 -9.99 -24.46
N GLU A 53 -23.55 -9.03 -23.98
CA GLU A 53 -23.57 -7.63 -24.45
C GLU A 53 -22.70 -7.38 -25.69
N GLN A 54 -21.91 -8.36 -26.16
CA GLN A 54 -21.06 -8.17 -27.33
C GLN A 54 -21.84 -7.73 -28.55
N THR A 55 -21.24 -6.88 -29.36
CA THR A 55 -21.84 -6.43 -30.64
C THR A 55 -22.07 -7.64 -31.55
N PRO A 56 -23.30 -7.89 -32.03
CA PRO A 56 -23.56 -8.98 -32.95
C PRO A 56 -22.93 -8.71 -34.32
N ASN A 57 -22.45 -9.76 -34.97
CA ASN A 57 -22.01 -9.69 -36.36
C ASN A 57 -23.21 -9.57 -37.35
N ALA A 58 -22.92 -9.50 -38.64
CA ALA A 58 -23.94 -9.35 -39.68
C ALA A 58 -24.99 -10.51 -39.70
N ASN A 59 -24.70 -11.64 -39.09
CA ASN A 59 -25.61 -12.78 -38.98
C ASN A 59 -26.36 -12.82 -37.63
N GLY A 60 -26.30 -11.75 -36.83
CA GLY A 60 -26.93 -11.69 -35.51
C GLY A 60 -26.22 -12.52 -34.43
N VAL A 61 -24.93 -12.91 -34.64
CA VAL A 61 -24.20 -13.73 -33.70
C VAL A 61 -23.22 -12.86 -32.87
N ARG A 62 -23.33 -12.92 -31.54
CA ARG A 62 -22.46 -12.29 -30.57
C ARG A 62 -21.30 -13.23 -30.21
N LYS A 63 -20.17 -13.03 -30.87
CA LYS A 63 -19.02 -13.88 -30.71
C LYS A 63 -18.05 -13.34 -29.64
N SER A 64 -17.59 -14.17 -28.72
CA SER A 64 -16.53 -13.80 -27.79
C SER A 64 -15.68 -15.00 -27.36
N ARG A 65 -14.45 -14.72 -27.01
CA ARG A 65 -13.50 -15.68 -26.42
C ARG A 65 -12.88 -15.07 -25.19
N TRP A 66 -13.09 -15.70 -24.06
CA TRP A 66 -12.58 -15.26 -22.78
C TRP A 66 -11.55 -16.24 -22.22
N ALA A 67 -10.61 -15.74 -21.43
CA ALA A 67 -9.69 -16.55 -20.66
C ALA A 67 -9.83 -16.22 -19.17
N ALA A 68 -10.19 -17.21 -18.34
CA ALA A 68 -10.09 -17.13 -16.90
C ALA A 68 -8.68 -17.58 -16.48
N VAL A 69 -7.96 -16.72 -15.81
CA VAL A 69 -6.55 -16.94 -15.41
C VAL A 69 -6.45 -17.03 -13.90
N ARG A 70 -5.83 -18.11 -13.42
CA ARG A 70 -5.51 -18.35 -12.03
C ARG A 70 -4.04 -18.77 -11.90
N ASN A 71 -3.47 -18.62 -10.70
CA ASN A 71 -2.07 -19.00 -10.47
C ASN A 71 -1.83 -20.50 -10.67
N THR A 72 -2.43 -21.38 -9.87
CA THR A 72 -2.20 -22.83 -9.97
C THR A 72 -3.38 -23.58 -10.58
N TYR A 73 -3.09 -24.77 -11.16
CA TYR A 73 -4.17 -25.62 -11.71
C TYR A 73 -5.10 -26.16 -10.61
N THR A 74 -4.56 -26.45 -9.44
CA THR A 74 -5.36 -26.92 -8.29
C THR A 74 -6.36 -25.87 -7.84
N ASP A 75 -5.93 -24.62 -7.69
CA ASP A 75 -6.79 -23.51 -7.32
C ASP A 75 -7.79 -23.21 -8.44
N LEU A 76 -7.34 -23.17 -9.69
CA LEU A 76 -8.19 -22.98 -10.85
C LEU A 76 -9.37 -23.97 -10.85
N LYS A 77 -9.08 -25.27 -10.64
CA LYS A 77 -10.08 -26.34 -10.65
C LYS A 77 -11.02 -26.26 -9.43
N ASN A 78 -10.45 -26.08 -8.25
CA ASN A 78 -11.20 -26.18 -6.99
C ASN A 78 -11.95 -24.91 -6.62
N THR A 79 -11.62 -23.77 -7.22
CA THR A 79 -12.27 -22.48 -6.97
C THR A 79 -12.86 -21.90 -8.25
N THR A 80 -12.07 -21.34 -9.15
CA THR A 80 -12.54 -20.57 -10.31
C THR A 80 -13.48 -21.34 -11.23
N ILE A 81 -13.13 -22.59 -11.61
CA ILE A 81 -14.00 -23.44 -12.45
C ILE A 81 -15.24 -23.83 -11.66
N LYS A 82 -15.10 -24.16 -10.37
CA LYS A 82 -16.23 -24.52 -9.52
C LYS A 82 -17.21 -23.35 -9.39
N ASP A 83 -16.73 -22.16 -9.01
CA ASP A 83 -17.58 -20.96 -8.85
C ASP A 83 -18.29 -20.58 -10.15
N TRP A 84 -17.64 -20.76 -11.30
CA TRP A 84 -18.24 -20.59 -12.61
C TRP A 84 -19.33 -21.65 -12.89
N CYS A 85 -19.05 -22.93 -12.56
CA CYS A 85 -19.99 -24.02 -12.75
C CYS A 85 -21.21 -23.89 -11.84
N ASP A 86 -21.01 -23.43 -10.60
CA ASP A 86 -22.12 -23.19 -9.65
C ASP A 86 -23.15 -22.20 -10.23
N LEU A 87 -22.73 -21.29 -11.10
CA LEU A 87 -23.63 -20.36 -11.78
C LEU A 87 -24.18 -20.90 -13.10
N TYR A 88 -23.37 -21.56 -13.93
CA TYR A 88 -23.67 -21.78 -15.34
C TYR A 88 -23.63 -23.25 -15.79
N HIS A 89 -23.22 -24.17 -14.95
CA HIS A 89 -23.09 -25.58 -15.30
C HIS A 89 -23.23 -26.50 -14.07
N ASN A 90 -24.38 -26.48 -13.45
CA ASN A 90 -24.73 -27.30 -12.25
C ASN A 90 -25.89 -28.24 -12.55
N GLU A 91 -26.46 -28.87 -11.50
CA GLU A 91 -27.58 -29.80 -11.65
C GLU A 91 -28.87 -29.12 -12.14
N GLU A 92 -29.07 -27.85 -11.85
CA GLU A 92 -30.26 -27.06 -12.20
C GLU A 92 -30.08 -26.28 -13.52
N VAL A 93 -28.87 -25.78 -13.76
CA VAL A 93 -28.53 -24.96 -14.93
C VAL A 93 -27.41 -25.62 -15.70
N ILE A 94 -27.69 -26.13 -16.89
CA ILE A 94 -26.68 -26.67 -17.84
C ILE A 94 -26.67 -25.75 -19.06
N LEU A 95 -25.84 -24.72 -19.01
CA LEU A 95 -25.65 -23.80 -20.11
C LEU A 95 -24.45 -24.22 -20.96
N GLY A 96 -24.68 -24.66 -22.18
CA GLY A 96 -23.61 -25.03 -23.10
C GLY A 96 -22.90 -26.37 -22.76
N ARG A 97 -21.60 -26.46 -23.09
CA ARG A 97 -20.81 -27.68 -22.97
C ARG A 97 -19.45 -27.42 -22.30
N LEU A 98 -19.22 -27.98 -21.14
CA LEU A 98 -17.95 -27.95 -20.46
C LEU A 98 -17.06 -29.13 -20.87
N VAL A 99 -15.83 -28.84 -21.31
CA VAL A 99 -14.80 -29.83 -21.68
C VAL A 99 -13.63 -29.66 -20.72
N MET A 100 -13.28 -30.71 -19.99
CA MET A 100 -12.21 -30.71 -19.00
C MET A 100 -10.84 -31.10 -19.52
N ASP A 101 -10.65 -31.07 -20.84
CA ASP A 101 -9.35 -31.26 -21.46
C ASP A 101 -8.36 -30.12 -21.10
N SER A 102 -7.13 -30.21 -21.51
CA SER A 102 -6.12 -29.19 -21.21
C SER A 102 -5.91 -28.25 -22.39
N PRO A 103 -6.30 -26.98 -22.32
CA PRO A 103 -6.94 -26.27 -21.20
C PRO A 103 -8.46 -26.57 -21.09
N PRO A 104 -9.03 -26.64 -19.87
CA PRO A 104 -10.47 -26.73 -19.70
C PRO A 104 -11.17 -25.58 -20.40
N THR A 105 -12.31 -25.87 -21.06
CA THR A 105 -13.03 -24.87 -21.83
C THR A 105 -14.54 -25.06 -21.71
N HIS A 106 -15.26 -24.00 -21.42
CA HIS A 106 -16.71 -23.97 -21.48
C HIS A 106 -17.18 -23.28 -22.76
N TYR A 107 -17.89 -23.99 -23.59
CA TYR A 107 -18.51 -23.52 -24.84
C TYR A 107 -19.94 -23.16 -24.57
N LEU A 108 -20.33 -21.92 -24.84
CA LEU A 108 -21.67 -21.36 -24.67
C LEU A 108 -22.29 -21.09 -26.05
N ASP A 109 -23.50 -21.59 -26.22
CA ASP A 109 -24.24 -21.46 -27.47
C ASP A 109 -25.74 -21.43 -27.18
N PHE A 110 -26.36 -20.22 -27.23
CA PHE A 110 -27.76 -19.99 -26.88
C PHE A 110 -28.30 -18.71 -27.52
N ASP A 111 -29.62 -18.63 -27.66
CA ASP A 111 -30.31 -17.49 -28.22
C ASP A 111 -30.72 -16.52 -27.10
N LEU A 112 -30.67 -15.21 -27.39
CA LEU A 112 -31.18 -14.14 -26.51
C LEU A 112 -32.61 -13.73 -26.98
N GLU A 113 -33.35 -13.09 -26.08
CA GLU A 113 -34.71 -12.62 -26.32
C GLU A 113 -34.80 -11.59 -27.47
N ASP A 114 -33.73 -10.86 -27.74
CA ASP A 114 -33.63 -9.89 -28.84
C ASP A 114 -33.44 -10.53 -30.22
N GLY A 115 -33.45 -11.87 -30.28
CA GLY A 115 -33.30 -12.65 -31.50
C GLY A 115 -31.83 -12.82 -31.94
N THR A 116 -30.87 -12.34 -31.18
CA THR A 116 -29.45 -12.60 -31.43
C THR A 116 -28.99 -13.89 -30.74
N ARG A 117 -27.85 -14.45 -31.18
CA ARG A 117 -27.29 -15.69 -30.65
C ARG A 117 -25.93 -15.44 -30.03
N VAL A 118 -25.74 -15.89 -28.81
CA VAL A 118 -24.41 -15.88 -28.12
C VAL A 118 -23.67 -17.12 -28.55
N LEU A 119 -22.43 -16.93 -29.04
CA LEU A 119 -21.46 -18.00 -29.32
C LEU A 119 -20.17 -17.62 -28.66
N ALA A 120 -19.97 -18.11 -27.44
CA ALA A 120 -18.87 -17.72 -26.58
C ALA A 120 -18.08 -18.94 -26.08
N GLU A 121 -16.83 -18.72 -25.75
CA GLU A 121 -15.98 -19.71 -25.08
C GLU A 121 -15.23 -19.08 -23.91
N LEU A 122 -15.18 -19.77 -22.78
CA LEU A 122 -14.36 -19.45 -21.62
C LEU A 122 -13.28 -20.51 -21.45
N VAL A 123 -12.05 -20.14 -21.68
CA VAL A 123 -10.87 -21.03 -21.57
C VAL A 123 -10.19 -20.78 -20.23
N PHE A 124 -9.92 -21.84 -19.47
CA PHE A 124 -9.32 -21.74 -18.13
C PHE A 124 -7.83 -22.00 -18.16
N PHE A 125 -7.02 -21.03 -17.77
CA PHE A 125 -5.56 -21.12 -17.76
C PHE A 125 -4.99 -21.07 -16.35
N ALA A 126 -4.14 -22.04 -16.02
CA ALA A 126 -3.27 -21.95 -14.85
C ALA A 126 -1.87 -21.43 -15.28
N LEU A 127 -1.46 -20.30 -14.68
CA LEU A 127 -0.23 -19.58 -15.03
C LEU A 127 0.60 -19.32 -13.76
N ASP A 128 1.33 -20.33 -13.32
CA ASP A 128 2.05 -20.37 -12.04
C ASP A 128 3.42 -19.67 -12.05
N ARG A 129 3.97 -19.39 -13.23
CA ARG A 129 5.32 -18.81 -13.40
C ARG A 129 5.35 -17.77 -14.51
N PRO A 130 6.29 -16.80 -14.46
CA PRO A 130 6.49 -15.86 -15.56
C PRO A 130 6.67 -16.54 -16.92
N ASP A 131 7.32 -17.70 -16.96
CA ASP A 131 7.50 -18.47 -18.21
C ASP A 131 6.21 -19.07 -18.76
N SER A 132 5.17 -19.20 -17.94
CA SER A 132 3.84 -19.68 -18.34
C SER A 132 3.14 -18.76 -19.32
N VAL A 133 3.62 -17.52 -19.51
CA VAL A 133 3.16 -16.60 -20.58
C VAL A 133 3.25 -17.22 -21.97
N ARG A 134 4.10 -18.25 -22.16
CA ARG A 134 4.18 -18.99 -23.43
C ARG A 134 2.87 -19.64 -23.81
N LYS A 135 2.05 -20.07 -22.83
CA LYS A 135 0.71 -20.64 -23.07
C LYS A 135 -0.25 -19.65 -23.72
N LEU A 136 -0.05 -18.35 -23.46
CA LEU A 136 -0.85 -17.26 -24.03
C LEU A 136 -0.31 -16.76 -25.38
N ARG A 137 0.89 -17.20 -25.81
CA ARG A 137 1.43 -16.83 -27.12
C ARG A 137 0.53 -17.40 -28.22
N GLY A 138 -0.01 -16.53 -29.05
CA GLY A 138 -0.94 -16.93 -30.11
C GLY A 138 -2.41 -17.03 -29.67
N PHE A 139 -2.73 -17.00 -28.38
CA PHE A 139 -4.11 -16.92 -27.91
C PHE A 139 -4.70 -15.55 -28.25
N GLN A 140 -5.88 -15.57 -28.87
CA GLN A 140 -6.61 -14.36 -29.26
C GLN A 140 -7.90 -14.32 -28.45
N ALA A 141 -8.07 -13.29 -27.64
CA ALA A 141 -9.19 -13.13 -26.74
C ALA A 141 -9.99 -11.85 -26.99
N THR A 142 -11.27 -11.89 -26.66
CA THR A 142 -12.10 -10.72 -26.41
C THR A 142 -11.69 -10.11 -25.07
N GLY A 143 -11.64 -10.93 -24.02
CA GLY A 143 -11.33 -10.47 -22.68
C GLY A 143 -10.61 -11.51 -21.82
N PHE A 144 -10.09 -11.02 -20.68
CA PHE A 144 -9.50 -11.85 -19.64
C PHE A 144 -10.17 -11.60 -18.30
N TRP A 145 -10.41 -12.66 -17.57
CA TRP A 145 -10.77 -12.65 -16.16
C TRP A 145 -9.56 -13.11 -15.32
N LEU A 146 -8.98 -12.20 -14.56
CA LEU A 146 -7.84 -12.46 -13.70
C LEU A 146 -8.36 -12.71 -12.28
N ASN A 147 -8.50 -13.96 -11.90
CA ASN A 147 -9.00 -14.35 -10.58
C ASN A 147 -7.84 -14.40 -9.58
N GLU A 148 -8.00 -13.76 -8.42
CA GLU A 148 -6.96 -13.52 -7.40
C GLU A 148 -5.70 -12.89 -7.99
N VAL A 149 -5.88 -11.70 -8.53
CA VAL A 149 -4.84 -10.93 -9.25
C VAL A 149 -3.53 -10.82 -8.49
N LYS A 150 -3.57 -10.74 -7.15
CA LYS A 150 -2.37 -10.65 -6.31
C LYS A 150 -1.45 -11.87 -6.42
N GLU A 151 -1.96 -13.01 -6.86
CA GLU A 151 -1.16 -14.21 -7.03
C GLU A 151 -0.48 -14.29 -8.41
N LEU A 152 -0.88 -13.42 -9.33
CA LEU A 152 -0.35 -13.38 -10.69
C LEU A 152 0.85 -12.44 -10.79
N SER A 153 1.90 -12.89 -11.47
CA SER A 153 3.05 -12.03 -11.73
C SER A 153 2.73 -10.96 -12.78
N LYS A 154 3.33 -9.77 -12.66
CA LYS A 154 3.12 -8.66 -13.61
C LYS A 154 3.31 -9.03 -15.09
N PRO A 155 4.35 -9.84 -15.49
CA PRO A 155 4.50 -10.28 -16.87
C PRO A 155 3.32 -11.08 -17.44
N ILE A 156 2.60 -11.84 -16.59
CA ILE A 156 1.39 -12.56 -17.00
C ILE A 156 0.29 -11.56 -17.31
N VAL A 157 0.07 -10.57 -16.43
CA VAL A 157 -0.94 -9.51 -16.62
C VAL A 157 -0.64 -8.67 -17.85
N ASP A 158 0.63 -8.30 -18.07
CA ASP A 158 1.07 -7.56 -19.26
C ASP A 158 0.82 -8.36 -20.55
N MET A 159 1.01 -9.68 -20.50
CA MET A 159 0.70 -10.54 -21.64
C MET A 159 -0.80 -10.57 -21.91
N CYS A 160 -1.65 -10.67 -20.89
CA CYS A 160 -3.11 -10.62 -21.04
C CYS A 160 -3.55 -9.28 -21.64
N ASP A 161 -3.01 -8.16 -21.15
CA ASP A 161 -3.29 -6.82 -21.69
C ASP A 161 -2.91 -6.69 -23.17
N GLY A 162 -1.84 -7.33 -23.61
CA GLY A 162 -1.45 -7.36 -25.04
C GLY A 162 -2.21 -8.37 -25.91
N ARG A 163 -3.15 -9.16 -25.36
CA ARG A 163 -3.84 -10.25 -26.09
C ARG A 163 -5.34 -10.11 -26.17
N HIS A 164 -5.99 -9.25 -25.40
CA HIS A 164 -7.41 -8.95 -25.59
C HIS A 164 -7.62 -8.09 -26.83
N GLY A 165 -8.87 -8.00 -27.31
CA GLY A 165 -9.25 -7.24 -28.50
C GLY A 165 -8.76 -7.88 -29.80
N ARG A 166 -8.48 -9.19 -29.81
CA ARG A 166 -8.03 -9.93 -30.99
C ARG A 166 -9.03 -10.96 -31.47
N TYR A 167 -10.15 -11.09 -30.80
CA TYR A 167 -11.26 -11.95 -31.18
C TYR A 167 -12.58 -11.30 -30.75
N PRO A 168 -13.61 -11.30 -31.61
CA PRO A 168 -13.60 -11.69 -33.03
C PRO A 168 -12.65 -10.81 -33.86
N SER A 169 -12.44 -11.14 -35.15
CA SER A 169 -11.62 -10.29 -36.01
C SER A 169 -12.35 -8.98 -36.33
N ASN A 170 -11.63 -7.87 -36.50
CA ASN A 170 -12.20 -6.59 -36.91
C ASN A 170 -12.91 -6.64 -38.26
N ALA A 171 -12.60 -7.63 -39.10
CA ALA A 171 -13.31 -7.86 -40.35
C ALA A 171 -14.73 -8.44 -40.14
N GLU A 172 -14.93 -9.13 -39.01
CA GLU A 172 -16.23 -9.72 -38.65
C GLU A 172 -17.09 -8.73 -37.84
N VAL A 173 -16.48 -8.05 -36.85
CA VAL A 173 -17.11 -7.03 -36.01
C VAL A 173 -16.10 -5.91 -35.76
N SER A 174 -16.38 -4.71 -36.23
CA SER A 174 -15.45 -3.57 -36.20
C SER A 174 -15.44 -2.83 -34.86
N ASP A 175 -16.52 -2.92 -34.08
CA ASP A 175 -16.67 -2.22 -32.81
C ASP A 175 -17.30 -3.15 -31.77
N TYR A 176 -16.50 -3.58 -30.81
CA TYR A 176 -16.91 -4.44 -29.71
C TYR A 176 -16.08 -4.15 -28.46
N TRP A 177 -16.68 -4.40 -27.29
CA TRP A 177 -15.93 -4.26 -26.05
C TRP A 177 -14.84 -5.33 -25.92
N HIS A 178 -13.68 -4.93 -25.46
CA HIS A 178 -12.58 -5.84 -25.12
C HIS A 178 -11.77 -5.31 -23.94
N GLY A 179 -11.21 -6.19 -23.10
CA GLY A 179 -10.45 -5.75 -21.97
C GLY A 179 -10.12 -6.83 -20.94
N MET A 180 -9.82 -6.39 -19.73
CA MET A 180 -9.54 -7.27 -18.60
C MET A 180 -10.38 -6.88 -17.40
N ILE A 181 -10.88 -7.88 -16.69
CA ILE A 181 -11.45 -7.72 -15.37
C ILE A 181 -10.65 -8.58 -14.37
N GLY A 182 -10.60 -8.16 -13.13
CA GLY A 182 -9.90 -8.93 -12.12
C GLY A 182 -10.43 -8.70 -10.71
N ASP A 183 -10.32 -9.72 -9.89
CA ASP A 183 -10.69 -9.70 -8.49
C ASP A 183 -9.54 -10.16 -7.61
N THR A 184 -9.42 -9.59 -6.43
CA THR A 184 -8.36 -9.94 -5.48
C THR A 184 -8.69 -9.54 -4.06
N ASN A 185 -8.09 -10.22 -3.09
CA ASN A 185 -7.93 -9.68 -1.74
C ASN A 185 -6.76 -8.69 -1.73
N ALA A 186 -6.67 -7.89 -0.66
CA ALA A 186 -5.60 -6.91 -0.54
C ALA A 186 -4.21 -7.56 -0.70
N PRO A 187 -3.38 -7.10 -1.63
CA PRO A 187 -1.98 -7.51 -1.74
C PRO A 187 -1.11 -6.72 -0.75
N ASP A 188 0.17 -7.02 -0.74
CA ASP A 188 1.14 -6.21 -0.02
C ASP A 188 1.42 -4.90 -0.77
N ASP A 189 1.81 -3.89 -0.02
CA ASP A 189 2.10 -2.54 -0.54
C ASP A 189 3.40 -2.46 -1.38
N ASP A 190 4.18 -3.55 -1.48
CA ASP A 190 5.28 -3.72 -2.44
C ASP A 190 4.84 -4.32 -3.77
N HIS A 191 3.64 -4.86 -3.79
CA HIS A 191 3.12 -5.59 -4.93
C HIS A 191 2.89 -4.66 -6.13
N TRP A 192 3.05 -5.18 -7.36
CA TRP A 192 2.81 -4.41 -8.58
C TRP A 192 1.38 -3.84 -8.66
N TYR A 193 0.39 -4.55 -8.09
CA TYR A 193 -1.00 -4.08 -8.02
C TYR A 193 -1.12 -2.77 -7.24
N TYR A 194 -0.52 -2.71 -6.04
CA TYR A 194 -0.49 -1.49 -5.23
C TYR A 194 0.13 -0.32 -6.00
N LYS A 195 1.26 -0.56 -6.67
CA LYS A 195 1.96 0.48 -7.45
C LYS A 195 1.09 1.04 -8.57
N LEU A 196 0.32 0.18 -9.24
CA LEU A 196 -0.60 0.64 -10.29
C LEU A 196 -1.84 1.33 -9.70
N ALA A 197 -2.45 0.76 -8.65
CA ALA A 197 -3.69 1.28 -8.07
C ALA A 197 -3.51 2.60 -7.32
N GLU A 198 -2.40 2.76 -6.58
CA GLU A 198 -2.20 3.88 -5.66
C GLU A 198 -1.18 4.92 -6.16
N GLU A 199 -0.17 4.49 -6.90
CA GLU A 199 0.94 5.35 -7.29
C GLU A 199 0.84 5.81 -8.76
N THR A 200 0.77 4.86 -9.71
CA THR A 200 0.86 5.15 -11.15
C THR A 200 -0.48 5.56 -11.75
N LYS A 201 -1.57 4.88 -11.41
CA LYS A 201 -2.95 5.08 -11.89
C LYS A 201 -3.01 5.21 -13.42
N PRO A 202 -2.68 4.15 -14.17
CA PRO A 202 -2.59 4.23 -15.62
C PRO A 202 -3.96 4.53 -16.24
N GLU A 203 -3.96 5.27 -17.33
CA GLU A 203 -5.17 5.63 -18.09
C GLU A 203 -5.89 4.38 -18.62
N GLY A 204 -7.21 4.34 -18.50
CA GLY A 204 -8.05 3.20 -18.92
C GLY A 204 -8.02 2.01 -17.95
N TRP A 205 -7.42 2.19 -16.76
CA TRP A 205 -7.47 1.23 -15.66
C TRP A 205 -8.24 1.79 -14.49
N THR A 206 -9.25 1.06 -14.05
CA THR A 206 -10.02 1.39 -12.84
C THR A 206 -9.80 0.35 -11.76
N PHE A 207 -9.43 0.83 -10.56
CA PHE A 207 -9.23 0.02 -9.38
C PHE A 207 -10.29 0.36 -8.34
N LEU A 208 -11.18 -0.59 -8.10
CA LEU A 208 -12.23 -0.46 -7.11
C LEU A 208 -11.81 -1.12 -5.80
N ARG A 209 -12.13 -0.49 -4.68
CA ARG A 209 -11.87 -1.02 -3.35
C ARG A 209 -13.17 -1.09 -2.56
N GLN A 210 -13.57 -2.31 -2.17
CA GLN A 210 -14.71 -2.53 -1.31
C GLN A 210 -14.42 -2.08 0.13
N PRO A 211 -15.43 -1.68 0.90
CA PRO A 211 -15.31 -1.53 2.35
C PRO A 211 -14.82 -2.85 2.98
N GLY A 212 -14.01 -2.73 4.05
CA GLY A 212 -13.62 -3.90 4.84
C GLY A 212 -14.83 -4.56 5.51
N GLY A 213 -14.75 -5.86 5.77
CA GLY A 213 -15.73 -6.60 6.57
C GLY A 213 -15.67 -6.26 8.06
N VAL A 214 -14.53 -5.70 8.50
CA VAL A 214 -14.28 -5.23 9.87
C VAL A 214 -13.60 -3.88 9.87
N THR A 215 -13.72 -3.15 10.99
CA THR A 215 -13.02 -1.89 11.27
C THR A 215 -12.14 -2.03 12.51
N GLU A 216 -10.99 -1.37 12.52
CA GLU A 216 -10.07 -1.33 13.65
C GLU A 216 -10.41 -0.15 14.57
N GLU A 217 -10.57 -0.42 15.87
CA GLU A 217 -10.65 0.56 16.94
C GLU A 217 -9.43 0.38 17.85
N VAL A 218 -8.57 1.40 17.94
CA VAL A 218 -7.37 1.34 18.80
C VAL A 218 -7.72 1.90 20.17
N ILE A 219 -7.57 1.07 21.20
CA ILE A 219 -7.81 1.41 22.61
C ILE A 219 -6.48 1.59 23.33
N GLY A 220 -6.37 2.65 24.15
CA GLY A 220 -5.14 2.97 24.90
C GLY A 220 -4.18 3.85 24.10
N LYS A 221 -2.96 4.06 24.68
CA LYS A 221 -1.93 4.92 24.13
C LYS A 221 -0.54 4.30 24.32
N GLY A 222 0.41 4.70 23.47
CA GLY A 222 1.80 4.23 23.53
C GLY A 222 1.90 2.71 23.44
N GLU A 223 2.77 2.11 24.24
CA GLU A 223 2.99 0.66 24.25
C GLU A 223 1.79 -0.14 24.79
N ALA A 224 0.91 0.48 25.58
CA ALA A 224 -0.31 -0.15 26.09
C ALA A 224 -1.49 -0.11 25.10
N ALA A 225 -1.34 0.47 23.93
CA ALA A 225 -2.38 0.51 22.93
C ALA A 225 -2.59 -0.87 22.28
N TYR A 226 -3.85 -1.29 22.18
CA TYR A 226 -4.24 -2.53 21.52
C TYR A 226 -5.43 -2.31 20.57
N SER A 227 -5.53 -3.15 19.55
CA SER A 227 -6.60 -3.07 18.57
C SER A 227 -7.79 -3.92 18.97
N ILE A 228 -8.99 -3.38 18.77
CA ILE A 228 -10.24 -4.13 18.82
C ILE A 228 -10.84 -4.10 17.42
N TRP A 229 -11.19 -5.27 16.91
CA TRP A 229 -11.83 -5.43 15.60
C TRP A 229 -13.34 -5.54 15.76
N ARG A 230 -14.10 -4.75 15.00
CA ARG A 230 -15.57 -4.78 14.99
C ARG A 230 -16.09 -5.05 13.59
N PRO A 231 -17.22 -5.78 13.45
CA PRO A 231 -17.90 -5.89 12.16
C PRO A 231 -18.19 -4.51 11.58
N ASN A 232 -17.95 -4.35 10.30
CA ASN A 232 -18.26 -3.11 9.57
C ASN A 232 -19.68 -3.20 9.00
N PRO A 233 -20.63 -2.32 9.41
CA PRO A 233 -21.97 -2.29 8.86
C PRO A 233 -22.00 -1.89 7.38
N GLU A 234 -20.97 -1.21 6.88
CA GLU A 234 -20.83 -0.81 5.48
C GLU A 234 -20.25 -1.94 4.60
N ALA A 235 -19.93 -3.10 5.18
CA ALA A 235 -19.40 -4.23 4.40
C ALA A 235 -20.44 -4.72 3.37
N GLU A 236 -19.94 -5.02 2.18
CA GLU A 236 -20.79 -5.49 1.09
C GLU A 236 -21.06 -7.00 1.20
N ASN A 237 -22.11 -7.46 0.52
CA ASN A 237 -22.52 -8.87 0.44
C ASN A 237 -22.95 -9.53 1.77
N LEU A 238 -23.25 -8.76 2.81
CA LEU A 238 -23.60 -9.29 4.14
C LEU A 238 -24.81 -10.23 4.12
N ASN A 239 -25.82 -9.94 3.29
CA ASN A 239 -27.06 -10.74 3.22
C ASN A 239 -26.83 -12.14 2.59
N ASN A 240 -25.72 -12.34 1.89
CA ASN A 240 -25.33 -13.63 1.32
C ASN A 240 -24.37 -14.41 2.24
N LEU A 241 -24.02 -13.86 3.42
CA LEU A 241 -23.15 -14.48 4.39
C LEU A 241 -23.95 -14.98 5.60
N PRO A 242 -23.52 -16.06 6.27
CA PRO A 242 -24.13 -16.48 7.52
C PRO A 242 -24.05 -15.40 8.60
N ASP A 243 -25.05 -15.32 9.46
CA ASP A 243 -25.09 -14.39 10.59
C ASP A 243 -23.79 -14.44 11.42
N GLY A 244 -23.26 -13.26 11.74
CA GLY A 244 -22.03 -13.13 12.53
C GLY A 244 -20.77 -13.62 11.82
N TYR A 245 -20.77 -13.70 10.49
CA TYR A 245 -19.64 -14.21 9.70
C TYR A 245 -18.31 -13.54 10.09
N TYR A 246 -18.22 -12.23 10.06
CA TYR A 246 -16.99 -11.51 10.39
C TYR A 246 -16.61 -11.60 11.88
N ILE A 247 -17.60 -11.69 12.79
CA ILE A 247 -17.34 -11.91 14.23
C ILE A 247 -16.60 -13.25 14.46
N ARG A 248 -17.01 -14.30 13.76
CA ARG A 248 -16.36 -15.62 13.84
C ARG A 248 -14.99 -15.60 13.17
N MET A 249 -14.84 -14.88 12.05
CA MET A 249 -13.59 -14.82 11.30
C MET A 249 -12.45 -14.12 12.05
N ILE A 250 -12.75 -13.19 12.95
CA ILE A 250 -11.76 -12.49 13.79
C ILE A 250 -11.13 -13.46 14.82
N GLN A 251 -11.91 -14.44 15.31
CA GLN A 251 -11.49 -15.29 16.43
C GLN A 251 -10.26 -16.11 16.12
N GLY A 252 -9.23 -15.99 16.97
CA GLY A 252 -7.98 -16.74 16.87
C GLY A 252 -7.07 -16.29 15.71
N LYS A 253 -7.29 -15.12 15.15
CA LYS A 253 -6.44 -14.52 14.12
C LYS A 253 -5.61 -13.38 14.70
N ASP A 254 -4.40 -13.20 14.18
CA ASP A 254 -3.57 -12.03 14.48
C ASP A 254 -4.07 -10.78 13.74
N ASP A 255 -3.68 -9.61 14.26
CA ASP A 255 -4.10 -8.32 13.72
C ASP A 255 -3.69 -8.12 12.26
N ASP A 256 -2.52 -8.60 11.85
CA ASP A 256 -2.03 -8.43 10.47
C ASP A 256 -2.86 -9.26 9.50
N TRP A 257 -3.22 -10.49 9.88
CA TRP A 257 -4.12 -11.33 9.08
C TRP A 257 -5.51 -10.70 8.94
N ILE A 258 -6.07 -10.17 10.06
CA ILE A 258 -7.38 -9.52 10.08
C ILE A 258 -7.35 -8.27 9.20
N ARG A 259 -6.30 -7.46 9.31
CA ARG A 259 -6.14 -6.22 8.54
C ARG A 259 -6.17 -6.49 7.04
N VAL A 260 -5.39 -7.47 6.57
CA VAL A 260 -5.30 -7.79 5.13
C VAL A 260 -6.56 -8.49 4.62
N ASN A 261 -7.02 -9.51 5.33
CA ASN A 261 -8.04 -10.42 4.79
C ASN A 261 -9.47 -10.01 5.11
N LEU A 262 -9.68 -9.27 6.21
CA LEU A 262 -11.03 -8.87 6.64
C LEU A 262 -11.23 -7.34 6.57
N ALA A 263 -10.26 -6.51 6.95
CA ALA A 263 -10.39 -5.06 6.85
C ALA A 263 -10.06 -4.51 5.45
N ASN A 264 -9.60 -5.37 4.53
CA ASN A 264 -9.26 -5.00 3.16
C ASN A 264 -8.20 -3.91 3.07
N ASP A 265 -7.25 -3.90 4.00
CA ASP A 265 -6.09 -3.02 3.97
C ASP A 265 -4.90 -3.72 3.31
N TYR A 266 -4.09 -2.94 2.62
CA TYR A 266 -2.87 -3.46 2.02
C TYR A 266 -1.98 -4.11 3.07
N GLY A 267 -1.51 -5.31 2.77
CA GLY A 267 -0.58 -6.03 3.64
C GLY A 267 0.80 -5.37 3.65
N THR A 268 1.58 -5.76 4.63
CA THR A 268 2.99 -5.40 4.70
C THR A 268 3.80 -6.68 4.84
N ILE A 269 4.77 -6.90 3.95
CA ILE A 269 5.67 -8.03 4.09
C ILE A 269 6.60 -7.76 5.27
N VAL A 270 6.33 -8.42 6.39
CA VAL A 270 7.20 -8.38 7.57
C VAL A 270 8.28 -9.45 7.40
N THR A 271 9.37 -9.12 6.71
CA THR A 271 10.51 -10.04 6.53
C THR A 271 11.39 -10.17 7.76
N GLY A 272 11.16 -9.33 8.78
CA GLY A 272 11.90 -9.29 10.04
C GLY A 272 11.08 -8.67 11.17
N LYS A 273 11.70 -8.43 12.32
CA LYS A 273 11.06 -7.75 13.48
C LYS A 273 11.18 -6.22 13.29
N PRO A 274 10.08 -5.47 13.08
CA PRO A 274 10.14 -4.01 12.97
C PRO A 274 10.79 -3.37 14.18
N ILE A 275 11.69 -2.39 13.97
CA ILE A 275 12.49 -1.79 15.04
C ILE A 275 11.63 -1.01 16.02
N TYR A 276 10.54 -0.41 15.54
CA TYR A 276 9.62 0.37 16.36
C TYR A 276 8.31 -0.38 16.68
N ARG A 277 8.34 -1.73 16.62
CA ARG A 277 7.20 -2.56 16.99
C ARG A 277 6.76 -2.24 18.43
N GLY A 278 5.47 -1.96 18.61
CA GLY A 278 4.89 -1.56 19.89
C GLY A 278 4.88 -0.06 20.14
N SER A 279 5.88 0.70 19.67
CA SER A 279 5.93 2.16 19.83
C SER A 279 5.14 2.89 18.73
N TYR A 280 5.25 2.48 17.47
CA TYR A 280 4.53 3.09 16.38
C TYR A 280 3.17 2.44 16.16
N LYS A 281 2.13 3.27 16.02
CA LYS A 281 0.76 2.89 15.67
C LYS A 281 0.24 3.85 14.61
N ASP A 282 -0.06 3.34 13.44
CA ASP A 282 -0.48 4.15 12.28
C ASP A 282 -1.70 5.04 12.59
N PRO A 283 -2.80 4.52 13.19
CA PRO A 283 -3.97 5.34 13.51
C PRO A 283 -3.72 6.44 14.56
N ILE A 284 -2.64 6.33 15.34
CA ILE A 284 -2.28 7.29 16.40
C ILE A 284 -1.32 8.36 15.87
N HIS A 285 -0.33 7.95 15.08
CA HIS A 285 0.81 8.80 14.74
C HIS A 285 0.69 9.47 13.37
N VAL A 286 -0.17 8.97 12.47
CA VAL A 286 -0.39 9.59 11.15
C VAL A 286 -1.47 10.63 11.24
N ALA A 287 -1.16 11.84 10.79
CA ALA A 287 -2.14 12.92 10.68
C ALA A 287 -3.22 12.58 9.64
N ARG A 288 -4.48 12.99 9.89
CA ARG A 288 -5.59 12.81 8.94
C ARG A 288 -5.39 13.58 7.63
N ASN A 289 -4.71 14.73 7.71
CA ASN A 289 -4.39 15.59 6.58
C ASN A 289 -2.88 15.84 6.52
N PRO A 290 -2.32 16.27 5.37
CA PRO A 290 -0.93 16.66 5.29
C PRO A 290 -0.57 17.68 6.37
N THR A 291 0.47 17.35 7.16
CA THR A 291 0.95 18.22 8.23
C THR A 291 1.70 19.41 7.63
N LEU A 292 1.26 20.61 7.92
CA LEU A 292 1.89 21.85 7.47
C LEU A 292 2.74 22.47 8.57
N PRO A 293 3.84 23.16 8.24
CA PRO A 293 4.65 23.85 9.23
C PRO A 293 3.90 25.02 9.88
N ILE A 294 4.20 25.25 11.16
CA ILE A 294 3.66 26.39 11.93
C ILE A 294 4.78 27.43 12.08
N LYS A 295 4.66 28.56 11.38
CA LYS A 295 5.71 29.60 11.33
C LYS A 295 6.08 30.15 12.71
N SER A 296 5.12 30.25 13.62
CA SER A 296 5.35 30.72 15.00
C SER A 296 6.26 29.79 15.83
N HIS A 297 6.49 28.56 15.39
CA HIS A 297 7.40 27.62 16.04
C HIS A 297 8.86 27.72 15.51
N GLY A 298 9.17 28.72 14.71
CA GLY A 298 10.54 29.05 14.31
C GLY A 298 11.06 28.19 13.17
N LYS A 299 12.05 27.33 13.47
CA LYS A 299 12.87 26.64 12.46
C LYS A 299 12.20 25.39 11.87
N LEU A 300 12.69 25.03 10.67
CA LEU A 300 12.54 23.67 10.14
C LEU A 300 13.78 22.85 10.51
N LEU A 301 13.58 21.66 11.03
CA LEU A 301 14.63 20.70 11.33
C LEU A 301 14.78 19.75 10.15
N LEU A 302 16.01 19.52 9.71
CA LEU A 302 16.35 18.65 8.59
C LEU A 302 17.23 17.52 9.10
N GLY A 303 16.75 16.29 9.03
CA GLY A 303 17.59 15.11 9.28
C GLY A 303 18.21 14.65 7.97
N PHE A 304 19.54 14.43 7.95
CA PHE A 304 20.26 13.98 6.77
C PHE A 304 20.95 12.64 6.99
N ASP A 305 20.81 11.73 6.03
CA ASP A 305 21.70 10.59 5.87
C ASP A 305 22.48 10.70 4.55
N PHE A 306 23.81 10.56 4.61
CA PHE A 306 24.75 10.83 3.51
C PHE A 306 25.31 9.53 2.91
N GLY A 307 24.51 8.68 2.36
CA GLY A 307 24.96 7.50 1.64
C GLY A 307 24.96 7.69 0.11
N ARG A 308 25.04 6.59 -0.62
CA ARG A 308 24.76 6.54 -2.06
C ARG A 308 23.29 6.81 -2.37
N THR A 309 22.44 6.67 -1.37
CA THR A 309 21.00 6.93 -1.41
C THR A 309 20.71 8.02 -0.38
N PRO A 310 21.16 9.27 -0.60
CA PRO A 310 20.96 10.31 0.39
C PRO A 310 19.49 10.60 0.62
N ALA A 311 19.15 10.83 1.90
CA ALA A 311 17.81 11.13 2.35
C ALA A 311 17.81 12.41 3.20
N CYS A 312 16.72 13.20 3.09
CA CYS A 312 16.44 14.33 3.95
C CYS A 312 15.01 14.24 4.47
N ILE A 313 14.86 14.24 5.78
CA ILE A 313 13.57 14.29 6.46
C ILE A 313 13.38 15.69 7.03
N VAL A 314 12.25 16.31 6.70
CA VAL A 314 11.90 17.64 7.20
C VAL A 314 10.91 17.51 8.33
N GLY A 315 11.21 18.12 9.45
CA GLY A 315 10.36 18.14 10.63
C GLY A 315 10.33 19.51 11.31
N GLN A 316 9.51 19.60 12.35
CA GLN A 316 9.40 20.78 13.19
C GLN A 316 9.12 20.36 14.64
N LEU A 317 9.85 20.93 15.59
CA LEU A 317 9.55 20.80 17.00
C LEU A 317 8.56 21.91 17.40
N THR A 318 7.45 21.54 18.06
CA THR A 318 6.50 22.54 18.59
C THR A 318 6.96 23.06 19.94
N VAL A 319 6.38 24.19 20.39
CA VAL A 319 6.65 24.74 21.71
C VAL A 319 6.32 23.76 22.85
N GLN A 320 5.35 22.86 22.61
CA GLN A 320 5.02 21.78 23.56
C GLN A 320 5.93 20.56 23.40
N HIS A 321 7.02 20.63 22.63
CA HIS A 321 7.96 19.53 22.37
C HIS A 321 7.36 18.36 21.56
N LYS A 322 6.31 18.59 20.74
CA LYS A 322 5.82 17.60 19.79
C LYS A 322 6.68 17.63 18.53
N LEU A 323 7.20 16.47 18.10
CA LEU A 323 7.92 16.33 16.84
C LEU A 323 6.92 16.06 15.70
N ARG A 324 6.87 16.96 14.73
CA ARG A 324 6.04 16.87 13.53
C ARG A 324 6.92 16.57 12.33
N VAL A 325 6.74 15.44 11.70
CA VAL A 325 7.45 15.07 10.46
C VAL A 325 6.60 15.49 9.26
N LEU A 326 7.11 16.43 8.47
CA LEU A 326 6.34 17.16 7.47
C LEU A 326 6.51 16.58 6.06
N LYS A 327 7.75 16.23 5.69
CA LYS A 327 8.09 15.80 4.32
C LYS A 327 9.33 14.91 4.32
N GLU A 328 9.41 14.03 3.32
CA GLU A 328 10.58 13.20 3.03
C GLU A 328 11.09 13.48 1.63
N TYR A 329 12.42 13.54 1.46
CA TYR A 329 13.12 13.64 0.17
C TYR A 329 14.17 12.55 0.12
N ILE A 330 14.04 11.67 -0.85
CA ILE A 330 14.87 10.47 -0.98
C ILE A 330 15.35 10.40 -2.43
N SER A 331 16.61 10.06 -2.62
CA SER A 331 17.17 9.83 -3.94
C SER A 331 17.85 8.47 -4.02
N GLU A 332 18.13 8.00 -5.22
CA GLU A 332 18.86 6.76 -5.48
C GLU A 332 20.11 7.07 -6.29
N ASP A 333 21.23 6.39 -5.99
CA ASP A 333 22.52 6.47 -6.69
C ASP A 333 23.01 7.92 -6.97
N MET A 334 22.96 8.78 -5.96
CA MET A 334 23.26 10.19 -6.09
C MET A 334 24.24 10.67 -5.02
N GLY A 335 25.28 11.39 -5.43
CA GLY A 335 26.19 12.06 -4.48
C GLY A 335 25.54 13.26 -3.79
N ILE A 336 25.99 13.57 -2.56
CA ILE A 336 25.39 14.62 -1.70
C ILE A 336 25.32 16.00 -2.41
N ARG A 337 26.33 16.41 -3.17
CA ARG A 337 26.34 17.69 -3.86
C ARG A 337 25.22 17.78 -4.90
N LYS A 338 24.98 16.72 -5.65
CA LYS A 338 23.89 16.65 -6.64
C LYS A 338 22.55 16.63 -5.92
N PHE A 339 22.41 15.81 -4.88
CA PHE A 339 21.21 15.74 -4.05
C PHE A 339 20.82 17.11 -3.50
N MET A 340 21.77 17.86 -2.90
CA MET A 340 21.48 19.17 -2.35
C MET A 340 21.08 20.19 -3.43
N LYS A 341 21.66 20.12 -4.64
CA LYS A 341 21.23 20.96 -5.77
C LYS A 341 19.78 20.72 -6.18
N GLU A 342 19.30 19.49 -6.09
CA GLU A 342 17.93 19.12 -6.40
C GLU A 342 16.98 19.38 -5.20
N LEU A 343 17.45 19.17 -3.97
CA LEU A 343 16.69 19.37 -2.74
C LEU A 343 16.33 20.84 -2.48
N ILE A 344 17.28 21.77 -2.64
CA ILE A 344 17.06 23.19 -2.31
C ILE A 344 15.90 23.83 -3.08
N PRO A 345 15.75 23.64 -4.41
CA PRO A 345 14.58 24.13 -5.13
C PRO A 345 13.26 23.52 -4.62
N GLN A 346 13.27 22.24 -4.27
CA GLN A 346 12.08 21.56 -3.73
C GLN A 346 11.70 22.09 -2.35
N LEU A 347 12.67 22.27 -1.44
CA LEU A 347 12.44 22.90 -0.14
C LEU A 347 11.83 24.31 -0.28
N ARG A 348 12.33 25.11 -1.22
CA ARG A 348 11.76 26.45 -1.48
C ARG A 348 10.34 26.41 -2.01
N LYS A 349 10.04 25.42 -2.84
CA LYS A 349 8.68 25.20 -3.39
C LYS A 349 7.72 24.74 -2.30
N ASP A 350 8.13 23.76 -1.48
CA ASP A 350 7.28 23.15 -0.49
C ASP A 350 7.16 23.98 0.81
N PHE A 351 8.20 24.78 1.11
CA PHE A 351 8.26 25.62 2.31
C PHE A 351 8.61 27.10 1.97
N PRO A 352 7.81 27.79 1.14
CA PRO A 352 8.13 29.12 0.63
C PRO A 352 8.24 30.19 1.71
N ALA A 353 7.61 30.00 2.87
CA ALA A 353 7.66 30.90 4.00
C ALA A 353 8.96 30.85 4.81
N TYR A 354 9.86 29.90 4.51
CA TYR A 354 11.11 29.67 5.25
C TYR A 354 12.34 30.02 4.41
N THR A 355 13.25 30.74 5.03
CA THR A 355 14.61 31.01 4.48
C THR A 355 15.57 29.90 4.91
N LYS A 356 16.72 29.79 4.24
CA LYS A 356 17.76 28.84 4.65
C LYS A 356 18.29 29.08 6.07
N ALA A 357 18.27 30.32 6.56
CA ALA A 357 18.68 30.68 7.89
C ALA A 357 17.72 30.14 8.99
N GLU A 358 16.48 29.84 8.60
CA GLU A 358 15.47 29.25 9.46
C GLU A 358 15.42 27.72 9.35
N MET A 359 16.41 27.10 8.72
CA MET A 359 16.57 25.65 8.59
C MET A 359 17.82 25.19 9.32
N GLU A 360 17.71 24.15 10.12
CA GLU A 360 18.83 23.53 10.81
C GLU A 360 18.91 22.05 10.46
N GLY A 361 20.11 21.57 10.13
CA GLY A 361 20.37 20.20 9.72
C GLY A 361 21.03 19.38 10.84
N TYR A 362 20.64 18.12 10.95
CA TYR A 362 21.25 17.13 11.84
C TYR A 362 21.64 15.90 11.05
N CYS A 363 22.83 15.37 11.33
CA CYS A 363 23.36 14.23 10.57
C CYS A 363 24.30 13.37 11.41
N ASP A 364 24.71 12.25 10.82
CA ASP A 364 25.73 11.35 11.36
C ASP A 364 26.99 12.11 11.81
N PRO A 365 27.57 11.82 12.97
CA PRO A 365 28.90 12.28 13.36
C PRO A 365 30.00 12.02 12.33
N SER A 366 29.91 10.96 11.54
CA SER A 366 30.83 10.70 10.42
C SER A 366 30.70 11.69 9.24
N GLY A 367 29.65 12.53 9.22
CA GLY A 367 29.47 13.59 8.21
C GLY A 367 30.58 14.63 8.18
N TRP A 368 31.48 14.66 9.15
CA TRP A 368 32.76 15.42 9.15
C TRP A 368 33.90 14.68 8.44
N ALA A 369 33.77 13.38 8.17
CA ALA A 369 34.79 12.64 7.46
C ALA A 369 34.83 13.02 5.97
N LYS A 370 36.02 13.31 5.46
CA LYS A 370 36.24 13.58 4.04
C LYS A 370 36.25 12.24 3.29
N SER A 371 35.52 12.17 2.17
CA SER A 371 35.69 11.05 1.24
C SER A 371 36.92 11.26 0.36
N GLY A 372 37.60 10.19 -0.04
CA GLY A 372 38.86 10.28 -0.78
C GLY A 372 38.80 11.06 -2.11
N ASN A 373 37.60 11.40 -2.59
CA ASN A 373 37.35 12.13 -3.84
C ASN A 373 36.79 13.55 -3.63
N ASP A 374 36.45 13.97 -2.41
CA ASP A 374 35.89 15.28 -2.11
C ASP A 374 36.76 16.03 -1.10
N GLU A 375 37.15 17.25 -1.42
CA GLU A 375 37.94 18.12 -0.55
C GLU A 375 37.16 18.57 0.71
N ASN A 376 35.82 18.59 0.65
CA ASN A 376 34.94 19.02 1.71
C ASN A 376 34.15 17.82 2.28
N SER A 377 33.97 17.80 3.60
CA SER A 377 33.05 16.88 4.24
C SER A 377 31.58 17.22 3.90
N PRO A 378 30.62 16.26 4.00
CA PRO A 378 29.20 16.54 3.78
C PRO A 378 28.66 17.72 4.59
N ILE A 379 29.01 17.83 5.85
CA ILE A 379 28.60 18.95 6.73
C ILE A 379 29.21 20.28 6.27
N GLU A 380 30.51 20.30 5.92
CA GLU A 380 31.15 21.52 5.38
C GLU A 380 30.50 21.97 4.08
N LEU A 381 30.14 21.04 3.20
CA LEU A 381 29.45 21.31 1.94
C LEU A 381 28.09 21.97 2.21
N ILE A 382 27.28 21.43 3.10
CA ILE A 382 25.97 21.98 3.45
C ILE A 382 26.12 23.39 4.04
N ASN A 383 27.02 23.55 4.98
CA ASN A 383 27.24 24.84 5.66
C ASN A 383 27.79 25.91 4.71
N ARG A 384 28.80 25.60 3.89
CA ARG A 384 29.51 26.58 3.06
C ARG A 384 28.83 26.84 1.73
N GLU A 385 28.43 25.76 1.01
CA GLU A 385 27.85 25.92 -0.33
C GLU A 385 26.33 26.20 -0.27
N PHE A 386 25.62 25.49 0.59
CA PHE A 386 24.16 25.57 0.61
C PHE A 386 23.62 26.53 1.67
N LYS A 387 24.47 27.03 2.59
CA LYS A 387 24.12 28.04 3.60
C LYS A 387 22.95 27.59 4.52
N ILE A 388 22.89 26.30 4.84
CA ILE A 388 22.04 25.73 5.88
C ILE A 388 22.95 25.34 7.05
N ARG A 389 22.59 25.70 8.26
CA ARG A 389 23.34 25.28 9.46
C ARG A 389 23.14 23.78 9.67
N ALA A 390 24.20 22.99 9.55
CA ALA A 390 24.18 21.57 9.78
C ALA A 390 25.14 21.19 10.92
N TYR A 391 24.68 20.31 11.79
CA TYR A 391 25.36 19.81 12.96
C TYR A 391 25.44 18.29 12.95
N SER A 392 26.50 17.74 13.55
CA SER A 392 26.52 16.33 13.84
C SER A 392 25.74 16.05 15.13
N THR A 393 25.03 14.92 15.15
CA THR A 393 24.37 14.43 16.37
C THR A 393 25.40 13.91 17.39
N SER A 394 24.97 13.74 18.64
CA SER A 394 25.85 13.34 19.75
C SER A 394 26.31 11.87 19.68
N SER A 395 25.57 11.02 18.98
CA SER A 395 25.85 9.58 18.92
C SER A 395 25.37 8.95 17.61
N ASN A 396 26.22 8.07 17.06
CA ASN A 396 25.86 7.20 15.92
C ASN A 396 25.50 5.77 16.35
N LYS A 397 25.47 5.47 17.64
CA LYS A 397 25.04 4.14 18.10
C LYS A 397 23.58 3.91 17.77
N PRO A 398 23.23 2.79 17.10
CA PRO A 398 21.86 2.52 16.68
C PRO A 398 20.84 2.61 17.82
N GLU A 399 21.18 2.07 18.99
CA GLU A 399 20.32 2.07 20.16
C GLU A 399 19.92 3.51 20.58
N HIS A 400 20.90 4.42 20.64
CA HIS A 400 20.64 5.83 20.99
C HIS A 400 19.77 6.53 19.93
N ARG A 401 19.98 6.20 18.67
CA ARG A 401 19.20 6.75 17.57
C ARG A 401 17.74 6.24 17.60
N TRP A 402 17.54 4.95 17.86
CA TRP A 402 16.21 4.37 17.99
C TRP A 402 15.46 4.91 19.20
N GLU A 403 16.15 5.07 20.35
CA GLU A 403 15.54 5.64 21.56
C GLU A 403 15.12 7.11 21.35
N ALA A 404 15.87 7.90 20.61
CA ALA A 404 15.46 9.28 20.29
C ALA A 404 14.12 9.33 19.53
N VAL A 405 13.88 8.40 18.61
CA VAL A 405 12.58 8.31 17.93
C VAL A 405 11.51 7.76 18.86
N ARG A 406 11.80 6.72 19.64
CA ARG A 406 10.86 6.16 20.63
C ARG A 406 10.44 7.16 21.68
N PHE A 407 11.32 8.07 22.10
CA PHE A 407 11.00 9.17 23.01
C PHE A 407 9.78 9.96 22.53
N PHE A 408 9.71 10.30 21.24
CA PHE A 408 8.57 11.00 20.68
C PHE A 408 7.37 10.06 20.40
N LEU A 409 7.61 8.85 19.92
CA LEU A 409 6.53 7.88 19.63
C LEU A 409 5.75 7.50 20.91
N ASN A 410 6.44 7.31 22.01
CA ASN A 410 5.82 6.92 23.30
C ASN A 410 5.41 8.12 24.14
N GLY A 411 5.80 9.34 23.75
CA GLY A 411 5.46 10.57 24.46
C GLY A 411 3.99 10.94 24.31
N ASP A 412 3.39 11.45 25.38
CA ASP A 412 2.06 12.04 25.42
C ASP A 412 2.15 13.50 25.86
N ILE A 413 1.48 14.39 25.16
CA ILE A 413 1.41 15.80 25.47
C ILE A 413 -0.07 16.21 25.51
N ASP A 414 -0.58 16.52 26.71
CA ASP A 414 -1.96 16.91 26.93
C ASP A 414 -3.00 15.96 26.32
N GLY A 415 -2.69 14.65 26.36
CA GLY A 415 -3.58 13.63 25.83
C GLY A 415 -3.44 13.39 24.32
N ALA A 416 -2.45 13.99 23.66
CA ALA A 416 -2.12 13.75 22.25
C ALA A 416 -0.70 13.16 22.10
N PRO A 417 -0.41 12.37 21.03
CA PRO A 417 0.91 11.83 20.81
C PRO A 417 1.95 12.93 20.60
N ALA A 418 3.14 12.76 21.17
CA ALA A 418 4.26 13.68 20.96
C ALA A 418 4.93 13.55 19.58
N PHE A 419 4.50 12.60 18.78
CA PHE A 419 4.94 12.39 17.40
C PHE A 419 3.77 12.51 16.43
N GLU A 420 3.97 13.21 15.33
CA GLU A 420 2.99 13.32 14.25
C GLU A 420 3.67 13.15 12.90
N LEU A 421 3.20 12.19 12.10
CA LEU A 421 3.71 11.91 10.77
C LEU A 421 2.71 12.41 9.70
N SER A 422 3.19 13.24 8.79
CA SER A 422 2.39 13.63 7.63
C SER A 422 2.13 12.42 6.72
N PRO A 423 0.89 12.20 6.23
CA PRO A 423 0.55 11.09 5.35
C PRO A 423 1.28 11.13 3.99
N VAL A 424 1.92 12.24 3.64
CA VAL A 424 2.76 12.35 2.44
C VAL A 424 4.12 11.66 2.60
N CYS A 425 4.55 11.35 3.84
CA CYS A 425 5.80 10.63 4.15
C CYS A 425 5.59 9.11 4.04
N LYS A 426 5.38 8.62 2.81
CA LYS A 426 5.01 7.23 2.54
C LYS A 426 6.11 6.23 2.87
N VAL A 427 7.38 6.58 2.60
CA VAL A 427 8.53 5.68 2.82
C VAL A 427 8.83 5.55 4.31
N ILE A 428 8.81 6.64 5.07
CA ILE A 428 8.95 6.62 6.54
C ILE A 428 7.81 5.82 7.17
N ARG A 429 6.55 6.09 6.76
CA ARG A 429 5.39 5.36 7.24
C ARG A 429 5.53 3.85 7.03
N LYS A 430 5.89 3.44 5.82
CA LYS A 430 6.10 2.03 5.48
C LYS A 430 7.27 1.41 6.25
N GLY A 431 8.36 2.17 6.44
CA GLY A 431 9.48 1.74 7.26
C GLY A 431 9.07 1.46 8.71
N PHE A 432 8.25 2.31 9.32
CA PHE A 432 7.72 2.09 10.67
C PHE A 432 6.88 0.81 10.77
N ILE A 433 6.04 0.56 9.78
CA ILE A 433 5.13 -0.59 9.80
C ILE A 433 5.91 -1.91 9.63
N SER A 434 6.83 -1.99 8.67
CA SER A 434 7.50 -3.25 8.32
C SER A 434 8.89 -3.10 7.70
N GLY A 435 9.11 -2.06 6.89
CA GLY A 435 10.28 -1.97 6.01
C GLY A 435 11.61 -1.77 6.76
N TYR A 436 11.60 -1.10 7.92
CA TYR A 436 12.78 -0.90 8.77
C TYR A 436 12.76 -1.88 9.94
N HIS A 437 13.49 -3.01 9.80
CA HIS A 437 13.38 -4.16 10.68
C HIS A 437 14.74 -4.81 10.96
N PHE A 438 14.78 -5.63 12.03
CA PHE A 438 15.86 -6.58 12.30
C PHE A 438 15.71 -7.79 11.38
N ARG A 439 16.80 -8.18 10.72
CA ARG A 439 16.81 -9.34 9.82
C ARG A 439 16.59 -10.64 10.60
N ARG A 440 15.71 -11.51 10.09
CA ARG A 440 15.47 -12.83 10.67
C ARG A 440 16.66 -13.76 10.42
N LEU A 441 17.09 -14.48 11.46
CA LEU A 441 18.07 -15.56 11.34
C LEU A 441 17.37 -16.85 10.85
N LYS A 442 17.95 -17.50 9.85
CA LYS A 442 17.46 -18.80 9.37
C LYS A 442 17.96 -19.91 10.29
N VAL A 443 17.30 -20.13 11.42
CA VAL A 443 17.60 -21.20 12.38
C VAL A 443 16.34 -22.03 12.61
N SER A 444 16.48 -23.37 12.72
CA SER A 444 15.37 -24.23 13.13
C SER A 444 15.02 -23.95 14.59
N GLY A 445 13.76 -23.67 14.90
CA GLY A 445 13.27 -23.38 16.24
C GLY A 445 12.73 -21.98 16.38
N ASP A 446 12.90 -21.38 17.57
CA ASP A 446 12.40 -20.05 17.89
C ASP A 446 12.87 -18.97 16.94
N GLU A 447 12.02 -17.98 16.68
CA GLU A 447 12.35 -16.81 15.86
C GLU A 447 13.47 -16.00 16.48
N ARG A 448 14.62 -16.00 15.82
CA ARG A 448 15.80 -15.19 16.22
C ARG A 448 16.09 -14.14 15.17
N TYR A 449 16.54 -12.98 15.63
CA TYR A 449 16.83 -11.82 14.80
C TYR A 449 18.26 -11.34 15.01
N HIS A 450 18.85 -10.72 13.99
CA HIS A 450 20.09 -9.98 14.12
C HIS A 450 19.88 -8.78 15.06
N SER A 451 20.96 -8.32 15.70
CA SER A 451 20.97 -7.10 16.51
C SER A 451 21.03 -5.81 15.69
N GLU A 452 21.32 -5.92 14.40
CA GLU A 452 21.44 -4.79 13.48
C GLU A 452 20.23 -4.71 12.55
N ALA A 453 19.87 -3.48 12.17
CA ALA A 453 18.84 -3.22 11.17
C ALA A 453 19.26 -3.79 9.80
N ASP A 454 18.30 -4.35 9.07
CA ASP A 454 18.53 -4.76 7.69
C ASP A 454 18.79 -3.52 6.81
N LYS A 455 19.85 -3.58 5.99
CA LYS A 455 20.20 -2.48 5.07
C LYS A 455 19.40 -2.61 3.79
N ASN A 456 18.34 -1.80 3.68
CA ASN A 456 17.41 -1.77 2.56
C ASN A 456 16.99 -0.33 2.23
N ARG A 457 16.07 -0.14 1.30
CA ARG A 457 15.58 1.19 0.86
C ARG A 457 14.98 2.05 1.98
N TYR A 458 14.60 1.46 3.11
CA TYR A 458 14.01 2.15 4.27
C TYR A 458 15.05 2.59 5.30
N SER A 459 16.24 2.00 5.29
CA SER A 459 17.27 2.30 6.30
C SER A 459 17.73 3.75 6.22
N HIS A 460 18.07 4.28 5.04
CA HIS A 460 18.54 5.65 4.88
C HIS A 460 17.51 6.72 5.32
N PRO A 461 16.22 6.66 4.90
CA PRO A 461 15.21 7.58 5.41
C PRO A 461 15.01 7.50 6.93
N HIS A 462 15.05 6.29 7.51
CA HIS A 462 14.92 6.11 8.95
C HIS A 462 16.17 6.58 9.70
N ASP A 463 17.38 6.39 9.16
CA ASP A 463 18.60 6.94 9.72
C ASP A 463 18.53 8.48 9.73
N ALA A 464 18.06 9.11 8.65
CA ALA A 464 17.83 10.56 8.58
C ALA A 464 16.78 11.04 9.60
N LEU A 465 15.67 10.31 9.79
CA LEU A 465 14.67 10.60 10.82
C LEU A 465 15.25 10.50 12.24
N GLN A 466 16.12 9.52 12.48
CA GLN A 466 16.76 9.33 13.77
C GLN A 466 17.71 10.50 14.12
N TYR A 467 18.46 11.01 13.14
CA TYR A 467 19.30 12.20 13.36
C TYR A 467 18.45 13.45 13.61
N LEU A 468 17.34 13.60 12.90
CA LEU A 468 16.38 14.67 13.18
C LEU A 468 15.82 14.57 14.61
N ALA A 469 15.42 13.37 15.04
CA ALA A 469 14.88 13.14 16.38
C ALA A 469 15.92 13.42 17.47
N GLN A 470 17.20 13.00 17.28
CA GLN A 470 18.28 13.33 18.21
C GLN A 470 18.52 14.85 18.31
N GLY A 471 18.47 15.56 17.17
CA GLY A 471 18.59 17.02 17.15
C GLY A 471 17.44 17.69 17.92
N ALA A 472 16.21 17.27 17.65
CA ALA A 472 15.02 17.79 18.36
C ALA A 472 15.07 17.49 19.88
N GLN A 473 15.52 16.31 20.27
CA GLN A 473 15.71 15.97 21.69
C GLN A 473 16.79 16.84 22.34
N GLY A 474 17.89 17.09 21.64
CA GLY A 474 18.96 17.98 22.10
C GLY A 474 18.49 19.41 22.32
N GLU A 475 17.57 19.93 21.49
CA GLU A 475 16.95 21.24 21.73
C GLU A 475 16.12 21.26 23.01
N ILE A 476 15.34 20.21 23.28
CA ILE A 476 14.54 20.09 24.52
C ILE A 476 15.46 20.06 25.74
N ASP A 477 16.53 19.30 25.71
CA ASP A 477 17.47 19.18 26.84
C ASP A 477 18.20 20.50 27.08
N TYR A 478 18.54 21.25 26.04
CA TYR A 478 19.14 22.57 26.17
C TYR A 478 18.17 23.57 26.84
N GLU A 479 16.93 23.63 26.38
CA GLU A 479 15.91 24.52 26.97
C GLU A 479 15.67 24.21 28.46
N ARG A 480 15.59 22.95 28.85
CA ARG A 480 15.44 22.51 30.22
C ARG A 480 16.62 22.94 31.07
N THR A 481 17.82 22.79 30.53
CA THR A 481 19.06 23.17 31.25
C THR A 481 19.15 24.66 31.44
N ASP A 482 18.82 25.47 30.42
CA ASP A 482 18.82 26.93 30.48
C ASP A 482 17.79 27.46 31.52
N GLN A 483 16.60 26.87 31.55
CA GLN A 483 15.59 27.21 32.58
C GLN A 483 16.06 26.92 33.99
N LEU A 484 16.77 25.79 34.21
CA LEU A 484 17.36 25.44 35.49
C LEU A 484 18.43 26.45 35.92
N TYR A 485 19.29 26.88 35.00
CA TYR A 485 20.32 27.90 35.28
C TYR A 485 19.69 29.26 35.61
N GLN A 486 18.65 29.68 34.86
CA GLN A 486 17.94 30.95 35.14
C GLN A 486 17.23 30.91 36.48
N THR A 487 16.56 29.80 36.81
CA THR A 487 15.90 29.63 38.12
C THR A 487 16.93 29.64 39.27
N THR A 488 18.06 28.95 39.10
CA THR A 488 19.11 28.92 40.10
C THR A 488 19.78 30.29 40.29
N ALA A 489 19.96 31.05 39.21
CA ALA A 489 20.50 32.41 39.25
C ALA A 489 19.54 33.38 39.95
N GLN A 490 18.23 33.25 39.68
CA GLN A 490 17.20 34.03 40.37
C GLN A 490 17.12 33.72 41.88
N THR A 491 17.24 32.43 42.27
CA THR A 491 17.26 32.00 43.68
C THR A 491 18.48 32.54 44.39
N ARG A 492 19.68 32.49 43.77
CA ARG A 492 20.90 33.08 44.32
C ARG A 492 20.84 34.61 44.47
N ALA A 493 20.21 35.28 43.49
CA ALA A 493 20.00 36.72 43.55
C ALA A 493 19.00 37.13 44.68
N ALA A 494 18.00 36.29 44.94
CA ALA A 494 17.04 36.50 46.04
C ALA A 494 17.70 36.30 47.42
N ASP A 495 18.56 35.25 47.56
CA ASP A 495 19.29 34.99 48.82
C ASP A 495 20.37 36.05 49.14
N SER A 496 20.95 36.69 48.14
CA SER A 496 21.90 37.79 48.36
C SER A 496 21.25 39.09 48.90
N LYS A 497 19.91 39.20 48.85
CA LYS A 497 19.14 40.30 49.45
C LYS A 497 18.56 39.99 50.86
N ALA A 498 18.64 38.74 51.29
CA ALA A 498 18.15 38.30 52.60
C ALA A 498 19.20 38.38 53.72
N GLY A 499 20.38 38.94 53.46
CA GLY A 499 21.48 39.08 54.38
C GLY A 499 21.79 40.51 54.76
N TYR A 500 20.82 41.24 55.36
CA TYR A 500 21.04 42.37 56.28
C TYR A 500 19.86 42.51 57.19
#